data_aee83827f97f4c8dacc1a121e329d658
#
_entry.id   aee83827f97f4c8dacc1a121e329d658
#
_cell.length_a   1.000
_cell.length_b   1.000
_cell.length_c   1.000
_cell.angle_alpha   90.00
_cell.angle_beta   90.00
_cell.angle_gamma   90.00
#
_symmetry.space_group_name_H-M   'P 1'
#
loop_
_entity.id
_entity.type
_entity.pdbx_description
1 polymer ?
#
loop_
_entity_poly.entity_id
_entity_poly.type
_entity_poly.pdbx_seq_one_letter_code
_entity_poly.pdbx_strand_id
1 'polypeptide(L)'
;MNTATLVASPQDADVRQAGVVRRYEPPAGWRESVMAALMRGALRVSLKPFLGPPWPFAVQRAALSIGSSLMPQDGRAQVKADRIAHMHVERIVPRSAVRAPHAILYMHGGAFVAGSPRTHRSITRRLCALTGAEVLVPHYR
;
A
#
# COMPACT_ATOMS: atom_id res chain seq x y z
N MET A 1 3.73 48.50 7.57
CA MET A 1 4.36 47.24 7.10
C MET A 1 4.54 46.36 8.33
N ASN A 2 3.63 45.43 8.55
CA ASN A 2 3.66 44.52 9.71
C ASN A 2 4.26 43.21 9.25
N THR A 3 5.50 42.96 9.62
CA THR A 3 6.17 41.68 9.41
C THR A 3 5.71 40.73 10.52
N ALA A 4 4.72 39.89 10.23
CA ALA A 4 4.33 38.83 11.16
C ALA A 4 5.43 37.78 11.20
N THR A 5 6.20 37.78 12.27
CA THR A 5 7.15 36.72 12.58
C THR A 5 6.33 35.46 12.96
N LEU A 6 6.29 34.48 12.06
CA LEU A 6 5.74 33.16 12.36
C LEU A 6 6.63 32.51 13.42
N VAL A 7 6.17 32.53 14.66
CA VAL A 7 6.76 31.77 15.75
C VAL A 7 6.40 30.29 15.51
N ALA A 8 7.37 29.47 15.15
CA ALA A 8 7.20 28.03 15.01
C ALA A 8 6.69 27.44 16.32
N SER A 9 5.67 26.61 16.27
CA SER A 9 5.12 25.97 17.47
C SER A 9 6.11 24.93 18.02
N PRO A 10 6.09 24.64 19.34
CA PRO A 10 6.93 23.59 19.93
C PRO A 10 6.75 22.21 19.26
N GLN A 11 5.62 21.96 18.63
CA GLN A 11 5.35 20.73 17.88
C GLN A 11 6.15 20.63 16.58
N ASP A 12 6.51 21.76 15.95
CA ASP A 12 7.33 21.78 14.73
C ASP A 12 8.81 21.45 15.00
N ALA A 13 9.26 21.65 16.22
CA ALA A 13 10.60 21.29 16.65
C ALA A 13 10.75 19.77 16.87
N ASP A 14 9.69 19.12 17.37
CA ASP A 14 9.68 17.68 17.64
C ASP A 14 9.65 16.86 16.34
N VAL A 15 8.94 17.33 15.32
CA VAL A 15 8.90 16.69 13.99
C VAL A 15 10.27 16.74 13.29
N ARG A 16 11.10 17.75 13.56
CA ARG A 16 12.44 17.86 12.97
C ARG A 16 13.47 16.95 13.63
N GLN A 17 13.27 16.55 14.90
CA GLN A 17 14.15 15.61 15.60
C GLN A 17 13.81 14.15 15.32
N ALA A 18 12.63 13.85 14.77
CA ALA A 18 12.22 12.49 14.39
C ALA A 18 12.85 11.96 13.08
N GLY A 19 13.80 12.68 12.50
CA GLY A 19 14.55 12.29 11.30
C GLY A 19 15.61 11.21 11.53
N VAL A 20 15.37 10.26 12.43
CA VAL A 20 16.19 9.04 12.47
C VAL A 20 15.84 8.20 11.25
N VAL A 21 16.59 8.40 10.17
CA VAL A 21 16.58 7.47 9.04
C VAL A 21 17.04 6.12 9.55
N ARG A 22 16.09 5.27 9.92
CA ARG A 22 16.39 3.87 10.22
C ARG A 22 16.81 3.22 8.92
N ARG A 23 18.09 2.93 8.81
CA ARG A 23 18.59 2.13 7.69
C ARG A 23 17.93 0.77 7.79
N TYR A 24 17.24 0.34 6.73
CA TYR A 24 16.69 -1.01 6.68
C TYR A 24 17.84 -2.00 6.71
N GLU A 25 17.91 -2.78 7.78
CA GLU A 25 18.79 -3.94 7.85
C GLU A 25 18.00 -5.13 7.30
N PRO A 26 18.51 -5.80 6.25
CA PRO A 26 17.84 -6.99 5.77
C PRO A 26 17.76 -8.03 6.87
N PRO A 27 16.68 -8.84 6.92
CA PRO A 27 16.53 -9.88 7.93
C PRO A 27 17.76 -10.77 7.99
N ALA A 28 18.34 -10.92 9.16
CA ALA A 28 19.58 -11.67 9.37
C ALA A 28 19.38 -13.20 9.39
N GLY A 29 18.10 -13.66 9.32
CA GLY A 29 17.76 -15.08 9.37
C GLY A 29 17.92 -15.78 8.04
N TRP A 30 18.61 -16.93 8.00
CA TRP A 30 18.73 -17.74 6.78
C TRP A 30 17.36 -18.15 6.21
N ARG A 31 16.36 -18.43 7.06
CA ARG A 31 14.98 -18.75 6.65
C ARG A 31 14.32 -17.61 5.89
N GLU A 32 14.49 -16.39 6.36
CA GLU A 32 13.94 -15.19 5.71
C GLU A 32 14.64 -14.91 4.39
N SER A 33 15.94 -15.12 4.33
CA SER A 33 16.74 -15.00 3.09
C SER A 33 16.32 -16.03 2.04
N VAL A 34 16.11 -17.28 2.45
CA VAL A 34 15.61 -18.35 1.58
C VAL A 34 14.19 -18.05 1.11
N MET A 35 13.29 -17.63 2.01
CA MET A 35 11.93 -17.29 1.64
C MET A 35 11.89 -16.11 0.67
N ALA A 36 12.71 -15.10 0.91
CA ALA A 36 12.83 -13.96 0.00
C ALA A 36 13.40 -14.36 -1.37
N ALA A 37 14.34 -15.29 -1.41
CA ALA A 37 14.89 -15.81 -2.66
C ALA A 37 13.85 -16.63 -3.43
N LEU A 38 13.13 -17.51 -2.75
CA LEU A 38 12.03 -18.30 -3.33
C LEU A 38 10.92 -17.39 -3.88
N MET A 39 10.52 -16.37 -3.12
CA MET A 39 9.51 -15.42 -3.56
C MET A 39 9.97 -14.61 -4.78
N ARG A 40 11.22 -14.13 -4.78
CA ARG A 40 11.79 -13.45 -5.95
C ARG A 40 11.87 -14.39 -7.17
N GLY A 41 12.25 -15.64 -6.98
CA GLY A 41 12.28 -16.67 -8.03
C GLY A 41 10.88 -16.92 -8.59
N ALA A 42 9.91 -17.16 -7.72
CA ALA A 42 8.53 -17.37 -8.10
C ALA A 42 7.97 -16.18 -8.91
N LEU A 43 8.17 -14.94 -8.44
CA LEU A 43 7.72 -13.74 -9.14
C LEU A 43 8.42 -13.55 -10.50
N ARG A 44 9.71 -13.89 -10.59
CA ARG A 44 10.45 -13.82 -11.86
C ARG A 44 9.95 -14.81 -12.90
N VAL A 45 9.58 -16.01 -12.48
CA VAL A 45 9.12 -17.06 -13.39
C VAL A 45 7.64 -16.93 -13.73
N SER A 46 6.79 -16.59 -12.75
CA SER A 46 5.34 -16.59 -12.92
C SER A 46 4.79 -15.27 -13.42
N LEU A 47 5.34 -14.14 -12.99
CA LEU A 47 4.75 -12.83 -13.26
C LEU A 47 5.55 -12.01 -14.27
N LYS A 48 6.89 -12.01 -14.15
CA LYS A 48 7.75 -11.19 -15.01
C LYS A 48 7.60 -11.46 -16.52
N PRO A 49 7.40 -12.71 -17.00
CA PRO A 49 7.22 -12.97 -18.43
C PRO A 49 6.00 -12.30 -19.04
N PHE A 50 4.98 -11.99 -18.19
CA PHE A 50 3.72 -11.37 -18.64
C PHE A 50 3.69 -9.86 -18.43
N LEU A 51 4.72 -9.29 -17.77
CA LEU A 51 4.84 -7.86 -17.52
C LEU A 51 5.82 -7.23 -18.51
N GLY A 52 5.30 -6.56 -19.52
CA GLY A 52 6.07 -5.86 -20.53
C GLY A 52 5.83 -6.36 -21.96
N PRO A 53 6.50 -5.75 -22.95
CA PRO A 53 6.40 -6.19 -24.34
C PRO A 53 6.82 -7.68 -24.51
N PRO A 54 6.19 -8.43 -25.42
CA PRO A 54 5.22 -7.97 -26.42
C PRO A 54 3.74 -8.03 -26.01
N TRP A 55 3.43 -8.26 -24.72
CA TRP A 55 2.09 -8.51 -24.26
C TRP A 55 1.19 -7.27 -24.26
N PRO A 56 -0.05 -7.37 -24.77
CA PRO A 56 -1.04 -6.32 -24.61
C PRO A 56 -1.31 -5.98 -23.15
N PHE A 57 -1.66 -4.72 -22.84
CA PHE A 57 -1.97 -4.28 -21.48
C PHE A 57 -3.08 -5.09 -20.80
N ALA A 58 -4.03 -5.61 -21.57
CA ALA A 58 -5.10 -6.48 -21.05
C ALA A 58 -4.52 -7.76 -20.41
N VAL A 59 -3.54 -8.38 -21.03
CA VAL A 59 -2.86 -9.59 -20.53
C VAL A 59 -2.06 -9.25 -19.27
N GLN A 60 -1.34 -8.13 -19.27
CA GLN A 60 -0.58 -7.68 -18.10
C GLN A 60 -1.49 -7.40 -16.90
N ARG A 61 -2.64 -6.74 -17.12
CA ARG A 61 -3.65 -6.50 -16.08
C ARG A 61 -4.25 -7.80 -15.54
N ALA A 62 -4.55 -8.76 -16.42
CA ALA A 62 -5.06 -10.07 -16.02
C ALA A 62 -4.03 -10.82 -15.16
N ALA A 63 -2.76 -10.87 -15.58
CA ALA A 63 -1.69 -11.51 -14.83
C ALA A 63 -1.52 -10.90 -13.44
N LEU A 64 -1.51 -9.57 -13.33
CA LEU A 64 -1.45 -8.87 -12.03
C LEU A 64 -2.67 -9.16 -11.16
N SER A 65 -3.86 -9.21 -11.76
CA SER A 65 -5.10 -9.50 -11.04
C SER A 65 -5.11 -10.92 -10.49
N ILE A 66 -4.67 -11.90 -11.28
CA ILE A 66 -4.55 -13.30 -10.85
C ILE A 66 -3.48 -13.42 -9.77
N GLY A 67 -2.28 -12.88 -10.00
CA GLY A 67 -1.19 -12.93 -9.01
C GLY A 67 -1.58 -12.30 -7.68
N SER A 68 -2.28 -11.17 -7.71
CA SER A 68 -2.74 -10.49 -6.48
C SER A 68 -3.83 -11.25 -5.74
N SER A 69 -4.68 -12.01 -6.45
CA SER A 69 -5.74 -12.81 -5.82
C SER A 69 -5.20 -14.01 -5.05
N LEU A 70 -3.99 -14.47 -5.40
CA LEU A 70 -3.30 -15.54 -4.68
C LEU A 70 -2.57 -15.05 -3.42
N MET A 71 -2.44 -13.73 -3.24
CA MET A 71 -1.78 -13.16 -2.08
C MET A 71 -2.63 -13.30 -0.82
N PRO A 72 -2.03 -13.67 0.34
CA PRO A 72 -2.74 -13.75 1.60
C PRO A 72 -3.44 -12.43 1.94
N GLN A 73 -4.70 -12.54 2.37
CA GLN A 73 -5.50 -11.40 2.78
C GLN A 73 -5.61 -11.33 4.29
N ASP A 74 -5.33 -10.17 4.88
CA ASP A 74 -5.48 -10.00 6.33
C ASP A 74 -6.97 -9.92 6.70
N GLY A 75 -7.45 -10.93 7.42
CA GLY A 75 -8.85 -11.06 7.83
C GLY A 75 -9.29 -10.03 8.89
N ARG A 76 -8.35 -9.32 9.52
CA ARG A 76 -8.64 -8.31 10.55
C ARG A 76 -9.14 -6.98 9.98
N ALA A 77 -9.06 -6.80 8.67
CA ALA A 77 -9.57 -5.64 7.96
C ALA A 77 -10.70 -6.04 7.00
N GLN A 78 -11.67 -5.15 6.81
CA GLN A 78 -12.82 -5.31 5.92
C GLN A 78 -12.75 -4.28 4.81
N VAL A 79 -13.04 -4.71 3.58
CA VAL A 79 -13.13 -3.83 2.41
C VAL A 79 -14.58 -3.41 2.22
N LYS A 80 -14.82 -2.12 2.09
CA LYS A 80 -16.12 -1.52 1.74
C LYS A 80 -15.96 -0.72 0.46
N ALA A 81 -16.92 -0.85 -0.45
CA ALA A 81 -17.01 0.05 -1.58
C ALA A 81 -17.60 1.39 -1.09
N ASP A 82 -17.00 2.48 -1.53
CA ASP A 82 -17.44 3.83 -1.19
C ASP A 82 -17.26 4.76 -2.39
N ARG A 83 -17.79 5.96 -2.27
CA ARG A 83 -17.68 7.00 -3.30
C ARG A 83 -17.43 8.34 -2.63
N ILE A 84 -16.33 8.97 -3.00
CA ILE A 84 -15.98 10.30 -2.52
C ILE A 84 -16.07 11.24 -3.73
N ALA A 85 -17.01 12.18 -3.71
CA ALA A 85 -17.36 13.01 -4.86
C ALA A 85 -17.70 12.16 -6.09
N HIS A 86 -16.87 12.23 -7.13
CA HIS A 86 -17.08 11.50 -8.39
C HIS A 86 -16.25 10.20 -8.48
N MET A 87 -15.40 9.95 -7.49
CA MET A 87 -14.42 8.87 -7.51
C MET A 87 -14.88 7.68 -6.70
N HIS A 88 -14.82 6.50 -7.29
CA HIS A 88 -14.96 5.25 -6.55
C HIS A 88 -13.74 5.03 -5.68
N VAL A 89 -13.96 4.63 -4.43
CA VAL A 89 -12.90 4.40 -3.44
C VAL A 89 -13.16 3.07 -2.76
N GLU A 90 -12.13 2.26 -2.59
CA GLU A 90 -12.18 1.17 -1.62
C GLU A 90 -11.77 1.72 -0.26
N ARG A 91 -12.70 1.62 0.68
CA ARG A 91 -12.50 1.97 2.08
C ARG A 91 -12.19 0.70 2.86
N ILE A 92 -11.01 0.61 3.42
CA ILE A 92 -10.57 -0.54 4.19
C ILE A 92 -10.61 -0.16 5.66
N VAL A 93 -11.45 -0.84 6.42
CA VAL A 93 -11.71 -0.52 7.82
C VAL A 93 -11.28 -1.66 8.73
N PRO A 94 -10.69 -1.35 9.90
CA PRO A 94 -10.38 -2.38 10.88
C PRO A 94 -11.68 -3.06 11.37
N ARG A 95 -11.63 -4.35 11.61
CA ARG A 95 -12.72 -5.06 12.29
C ARG A 95 -12.76 -4.82 13.79
N SER A 96 -11.64 -4.35 14.35
CA SER A 96 -11.55 -3.94 15.75
C SER A 96 -12.44 -2.72 16.00
N ALA A 97 -12.98 -2.63 17.21
CA ALA A 97 -13.70 -1.45 17.69
C ALA A 97 -12.75 -0.26 17.93
N VAL A 98 -11.48 -0.52 18.22
CA VAL A 98 -10.46 0.51 18.40
C VAL A 98 -9.98 0.95 17.02
N ARG A 99 -10.15 2.23 16.74
CA ARG A 99 -9.73 2.87 15.49
C ARG A 99 -8.75 4.00 15.77
N ALA A 100 -7.74 4.12 14.92
CA ALA A 100 -6.87 5.29 14.97
C ALA A 100 -7.65 6.56 14.55
N PRO A 101 -7.32 7.72 15.12
CA PRO A 101 -8.02 8.98 14.81
C PRO A 101 -7.67 9.57 13.43
N HIS A 102 -6.87 8.88 12.65
CA HIS A 102 -6.41 9.31 11.32
C HIS A 102 -6.75 8.26 10.26
N ALA A 103 -6.77 8.67 9.02
CA ALA A 103 -6.93 7.80 7.86
C ALA A 103 -5.67 7.86 6.98
N ILE A 104 -5.45 6.80 6.21
CA ILE A 104 -4.35 6.68 5.27
C ILE A 104 -4.92 6.73 3.86
N LEU A 105 -4.47 7.68 3.05
CA LEU A 105 -4.73 7.67 1.62
C LEU A 105 -3.64 6.86 0.93
N TYR A 106 -4.03 5.74 0.33
CA TYR A 106 -3.11 4.85 -0.37
C TYR A 106 -3.28 4.97 -1.88
N MET A 107 -2.29 5.54 -2.54
CA MET A 107 -2.24 5.63 -4.00
C MET A 107 -1.55 4.38 -4.55
N HIS A 108 -2.32 3.52 -5.24
CA HIS A 108 -1.77 2.26 -5.76
C HIS A 108 -0.80 2.50 -6.92
N GLY A 109 0.20 1.63 -7.08
CA GLY A 109 1.12 1.64 -8.20
C GLY A 109 0.52 1.05 -9.48
N GLY A 110 1.32 1.05 -10.57
CA GLY A 110 0.96 0.42 -11.83
C GLY A 110 1.21 1.30 -13.06
N ALA A 111 2.00 2.36 -12.92
CA ALA A 111 2.42 3.29 -14.00
C ALA A 111 1.23 3.83 -14.82
N PHE A 112 0.08 4.02 -14.21
CA PHE A 112 -1.21 4.40 -14.82
C PHE A 112 -1.73 3.42 -15.89
N VAL A 113 -1.03 2.32 -16.13
CA VAL A 113 -1.37 1.32 -17.16
C VAL A 113 -1.99 0.07 -16.55
N ALA A 114 -1.51 -0.31 -15.39
CA ALA A 114 -1.92 -1.52 -14.68
C ALA A 114 -2.12 -1.20 -13.19
N GLY A 115 -2.60 -2.20 -12.44
CA GLY A 115 -2.90 -2.00 -11.02
C GLY A 115 -4.34 -1.52 -10.79
N SER A 116 -4.79 -1.66 -9.58
CA SER A 116 -6.10 -1.23 -9.10
C SER A 116 -6.13 -1.35 -7.58
N PRO A 117 -7.10 -0.78 -6.87
CA PRO A 117 -7.29 -1.04 -5.44
C PRO A 117 -7.32 -2.53 -5.13
N ARG A 118 -8.01 -3.33 -5.97
CA ARG A 118 -8.14 -4.78 -5.80
C ARG A 118 -6.79 -5.50 -5.80
N THR A 119 -5.86 -5.11 -6.69
CA THR A 119 -4.53 -5.75 -6.78
C THR A 119 -3.64 -5.42 -5.60
N HIS A 120 -3.97 -4.37 -4.84
CA HIS A 120 -3.21 -3.93 -3.66
C HIS A 120 -3.89 -4.27 -2.33
N ARG A 121 -5.01 -5.01 -2.34
CA ARG A 121 -5.77 -5.34 -1.12
C ARG A 121 -4.96 -6.08 -0.07
N SER A 122 -4.03 -6.94 -0.47
CA SER A 122 -3.16 -7.64 0.47
C SER A 122 -2.34 -6.66 1.33
N ILE A 123 -1.74 -5.67 0.69
CA ILE A 123 -0.94 -4.63 1.37
C ILE A 123 -1.84 -3.70 2.18
N THR A 124 -2.91 -3.19 1.58
CA THR A 124 -3.77 -2.18 2.21
C THR A 124 -4.56 -2.73 3.39
N ARG A 125 -5.00 -4.00 3.33
CA ARG A 125 -5.63 -4.68 4.47
C ARG A 125 -4.63 -4.92 5.59
N ARG A 126 -3.39 -5.32 5.25
CA ARG A 126 -2.33 -5.49 6.25
C ARG A 126 -1.97 -4.17 6.90
N LEU A 127 -1.86 -3.09 6.12
CA LEU A 127 -1.62 -1.74 6.63
C LEU A 127 -2.71 -1.32 7.61
N CYS A 128 -3.97 -1.46 7.22
CA CYS A 128 -5.13 -1.18 8.07
C CYS A 128 -5.09 -2.00 9.38
N ALA A 129 -4.80 -3.30 9.28
CA ALA A 129 -4.76 -4.20 10.44
C ALA A 129 -3.62 -3.88 11.42
N LEU A 130 -2.48 -3.39 10.93
CA LEU A 130 -1.32 -3.05 11.76
C LEU A 130 -1.44 -1.67 12.41
N THR A 131 -2.02 -0.71 11.71
CA THR A 131 -2.11 0.68 12.19
C THR A 131 -3.40 0.97 12.95
N GLY A 132 -4.45 0.16 12.77
CA GLY A 132 -5.79 0.47 13.23
C GLY A 132 -6.43 1.65 12.49
N ALA A 133 -5.74 2.24 11.52
CA ALA A 133 -6.22 3.34 10.72
C ALA A 133 -7.09 2.83 9.56
N GLU A 134 -8.06 3.64 9.17
CA GLU A 134 -8.79 3.44 7.94
C GLU A 134 -7.90 3.73 6.74
N VAL A 135 -7.98 2.89 5.69
CA VAL A 135 -7.20 3.10 4.45
C VAL A 135 -8.16 3.36 3.30
N LEU A 136 -7.98 4.50 2.65
CA LEU A 136 -8.75 4.92 1.48
C LEU A 136 -7.92 4.65 0.23
N VAL A 137 -8.45 3.84 -0.69
CA VAL A 137 -7.76 3.47 -1.92
C VAL A 137 -8.61 3.90 -3.12
N PRO A 138 -8.29 5.04 -3.76
CA PRO A 138 -9.08 5.55 -4.86
C PRO A 138 -8.88 4.71 -6.14
N HIS A 139 -9.97 4.62 -6.93
CA HIS A 139 -9.93 4.13 -8.29
C HIS A 139 -9.57 5.30 -9.22
N TYR A 140 -8.31 5.39 -9.60
CA TYR A 140 -7.86 6.34 -10.61
C TYR A 140 -7.25 5.61 -11.82
N ARG A 141 -7.19 6.30 -12.93
CA ARG A 141 -6.56 5.84 -14.19
C ARG A 141 -5.31 6.66 -14.46
#